data_3a29f632864e1fa961d122312c89edf8
#
_entry.id   3a29f632864e1fa961d122312c89edf8
#
_cell.length_a   1.000
_cell.length_b   1.000
_cell.length_c   1.000
_cell.angle_alpha   90.00
_cell.angle_beta   90.00
_cell.angle_gamma   90.00
#
_symmetry.space_group_name_H-M   'P 1'
#
loop_
_entity.id
_entity.type
_entity.pdbx_description
1 polymer ?
#
loop_
_entity_poly.entity_id
_entity_poly.type
_entity_poly.pdbx_seq_one_letter_code
_entity_poly.pdbx_strand_id
1 'polypeptide(L)'
;LKERLVIGATAYALTAIFVNATKYTVRQLRPDNTSHNSFPSGHTATVFTGVEILYQEYKHYDPWIGIGGYAVAAGVGLLRIHNNRHWASDVVAGAGIGILSAKLSYLLFPYTSRILGKRKQSQPIEKAIPETSSSLSVLPIWEPTHKTLGASLTLQF
;
A
#
# COMPACT_ATOMS: atom_id res chain seq x y z
N LEU A 1 7.84 2.41 -2.31
CA LEU A 1 6.89 1.56 -3.06
C LEU A 1 6.44 0.34 -2.24
N LYS A 2 7.35 -0.44 -1.64
CA LYS A 2 7.02 -1.65 -0.85
C LYS A 2 6.07 -1.36 0.32
N GLU A 3 6.28 -0.29 1.06
CA GLU A 3 5.43 0.09 2.20
C GLU A 3 4.00 0.40 1.77
N ARG A 4 3.82 1.17 0.71
CA ARG A 4 2.50 1.49 0.16
C ARG A 4 1.75 0.24 -0.32
N LEU A 5 2.47 -0.72 -0.91
CA LEU A 5 1.89 -2.00 -1.30
C LEU A 5 1.42 -2.82 -0.08
N VAL A 6 2.19 -2.84 1.01
CA VAL A 6 1.80 -3.53 2.24
C VAL A 6 0.57 -2.87 2.87
N ILE A 7 0.55 -1.54 2.97
CA ILE A 7 -0.59 -0.79 3.50
C ILE A 7 -1.83 -1.07 2.65
N GLY A 8 -1.74 -0.95 1.33
CA GLY A 8 -2.84 -1.21 0.42
C GLY A 8 -3.36 -2.64 0.52
N ALA A 9 -2.48 -3.63 0.47
CA ALA A 9 -2.86 -5.04 0.60
C ALA A 9 -3.57 -5.32 1.94
N THR A 10 -3.05 -4.76 3.05
CA THR A 10 -3.65 -4.91 4.38
C THR A 10 -5.03 -4.24 4.43
N ALA A 11 -5.18 -3.03 3.88
CA ALA A 11 -6.44 -2.30 3.86
C ALA A 11 -7.53 -3.07 3.10
N TYR A 12 -7.22 -3.55 1.89
CA TYR A 12 -8.17 -4.32 1.10
C TYR A 12 -8.48 -5.70 1.69
N ALA A 13 -7.50 -6.35 2.34
CA ALA A 13 -7.75 -7.59 3.07
C ALA A 13 -8.72 -7.37 4.25
N LEU A 14 -8.53 -6.32 5.05
CA LEU A 14 -9.43 -5.95 6.13
C LEU A 14 -10.82 -5.60 5.60
N THR A 15 -10.92 -4.83 4.52
CA THR A 15 -12.19 -4.51 3.87
C THR A 15 -12.93 -5.78 3.45
N ALA A 16 -12.24 -6.71 2.81
CA ALA A 16 -12.82 -7.98 2.39
C ALA A 16 -13.31 -8.81 3.59
N ILE A 17 -12.53 -8.89 4.67
CA ILE A 17 -12.90 -9.61 5.90
C ILE A 17 -14.16 -8.99 6.52
N PHE A 18 -14.18 -7.67 6.75
CA PHE A 18 -15.32 -6.99 7.39
C PHE A 18 -16.58 -7.06 6.54
N VAL A 19 -16.47 -6.82 5.22
CA VAL A 19 -17.62 -6.90 4.32
C VAL A 19 -18.20 -8.30 4.28
N ASN A 20 -17.36 -9.33 4.13
CA ASN A 20 -17.87 -10.71 4.05
C ASN A 20 -18.42 -11.19 5.40
N ALA A 21 -17.72 -10.95 6.51
CA ALA A 21 -18.21 -11.30 7.83
C ALA A 21 -19.61 -10.70 8.08
N THR A 22 -19.79 -9.41 7.77
CA THR A 22 -21.08 -8.73 7.94
C THR A 22 -22.16 -9.28 6.98
N LYS A 23 -21.82 -9.58 5.72
CA LYS A 23 -22.75 -10.18 4.75
C LYS A 23 -23.29 -11.52 5.22
N TYR A 24 -22.43 -12.38 5.74
CA TYR A 24 -22.84 -13.70 6.23
C TYR A 24 -23.70 -13.62 7.49
N THR A 25 -23.52 -12.57 8.31
CA THR A 25 -24.26 -12.40 9.56
C THR A 25 -25.64 -11.76 9.33
N VAL A 26 -25.67 -10.66 8.54
CA VAL A 26 -26.90 -9.82 8.42
C VAL A 26 -27.88 -10.37 7.38
N ARG A 27 -27.43 -10.97 6.30
CA ARG A 27 -28.25 -11.59 5.22
C ARG A 27 -29.43 -10.73 4.76
N GLN A 28 -29.22 -9.44 4.55
CA GLN A 28 -30.26 -8.52 4.13
C GLN A 28 -30.63 -8.72 2.65
N LEU A 29 -31.95 -8.73 2.36
CA LEU A 29 -32.46 -8.80 0.99
C LEU A 29 -32.17 -7.50 0.23
N ARG A 30 -31.79 -7.62 -1.04
CA ARG A 30 -31.59 -6.47 -1.93
C ARG A 30 -32.90 -5.79 -2.30
N PRO A 31 -32.88 -4.49 -2.67
CA PRO A 31 -34.08 -3.81 -3.16
C PRO A 31 -34.69 -4.45 -4.41
N ASP A 32 -33.88 -5.09 -5.27
CA ASP A 32 -34.30 -5.80 -6.48
C ASP A 32 -34.76 -7.25 -6.23
N ASN A 33 -34.81 -7.69 -4.97
CA ASN A 33 -35.18 -9.03 -4.52
C ASN A 33 -34.32 -10.18 -5.09
N THR A 34 -33.15 -9.89 -5.68
CA THR A 34 -32.31 -10.90 -6.35
C THR A 34 -31.52 -11.78 -5.39
N SER A 35 -31.16 -11.29 -4.21
CA SER A 35 -30.32 -12.05 -3.26
C SER A 35 -30.31 -11.44 -1.85
N HIS A 36 -29.97 -12.30 -0.85
CA HIS A 36 -29.87 -11.94 0.58
C HIS A 36 -28.45 -11.49 1.00
N ASN A 37 -27.73 -10.74 0.17
CA ASN A 37 -26.37 -10.28 0.43
C ASN A 37 -26.22 -8.77 0.21
N SER A 38 -27.29 -7.99 0.51
CA SER A 38 -27.28 -6.56 0.27
C SER A 38 -26.30 -5.82 1.20
N PHE A 39 -26.40 -6.06 2.49
CA PHE A 39 -25.62 -5.34 3.50
C PHE A 39 -24.29 -6.02 3.83
N PRO A 40 -23.21 -5.27 3.93
CA PRO A 40 -22.99 -3.91 3.44
C PRO A 40 -22.62 -3.90 1.94
N SER A 41 -22.58 -2.70 1.31
CA SER A 41 -22.16 -2.55 -0.08
C SER A 41 -20.68 -2.78 -0.25
N GLY A 42 -20.28 -3.90 -0.85
CA GLY A 42 -18.87 -4.23 -1.10
C GLY A 42 -18.20 -3.29 -2.10
N HIS A 43 -18.90 -2.88 -3.18
CA HIS A 43 -18.35 -1.92 -4.14
C HIS A 43 -18.06 -0.57 -3.49
N THR A 44 -18.99 -0.08 -2.66
CA THR A 44 -18.79 1.17 -1.93
C THR A 44 -17.60 1.04 -0.96
N ALA A 45 -17.53 -0.05 -0.19
CA ALA A 45 -16.42 -0.28 0.72
C ALA A 45 -15.06 -0.28 0.01
N THR A 46 -14.95 -0.98 -1.13
CA THR A 46 -13.71 -1.06 -1.91
C THR A 46 -13.27 0.31 -2.42
N VAL A 47 -14.21 1.11 -2.97
CA VAL A 47 -13.87 2.43 -3.51
C VAL A 47 -13.48 3.40 -2.38
N PHE A 48 -14.21 3.39 -1.25
CA PHE A 48 -13.87 4.23 -0.10
C PHE A 48 -12.55 3.83 0.57
N THR A 49 -12.17 2.54 0.55
CA THR A 49 -10.84 2.09 0.98
C THR A 49 -9.74 2.73 0.11
N GLY A 50 -9.89 2.69 -1.21
CA GLY A 50 -8.92 3.27 -2.14
C GLY A 50 -8.81 4.78 -2.00
N VAL A 51 -9.94 5.47 -1.85
CA VAL A 51 -9.97 6.92 -1.70
C VAL A 51 -9.39 7.37 -0.36
N GLU A 52 -9.64 6.66 0.73
CA GLU A 52 -9.03 6.97 2.02
C GLU A 52 -7.50 6.80 1.97
N ILE A 53 -6.99 5.76 1.30
CA ILE A 53 -5.54 5.61 1.07
C ILE A 53 -5.01 6.78 0.25
N LEU A 54 -5.69 7.15 -0.84
CA LEU A 54 -5.32 8.30 -1.67
C LEU A 54 -5.27 9.59 -0.82
N TYR A 55 -6.29 9.84 -0.02
CA TYR A 55 -6.34 10.98 0.87
C TYR A 55 -5.19 10.99 1.88
N GLN A 56 -4.88 9.88 2.53
CA GLN A 56 -3.78 9.77 3.50
C GLN A 56 -2.42 10.05 2.87
N GLU A 57 -2.21 9.63 1.62
CA GLU A 57 -0.96 9.83 0.90
C GLU A 57 -0.76 11.27 0.39
N TYR A 58 -1.86 11.94 0.00
CA TYR A 58 -1.78 13.24 -0.67
C TYR A 58 -2.24 14.43 0.17
N LYS A 59 -2.87 14.23 1.34
CA LYS A 59 -3.43 15.32 2.17
C LYS A 59 -2.43 16.43 2.55
N HIS A 60 -1.14 16.12 2.59
CA HIS A 60 -0.08 17.09 2.91
C HIS A 60 0.45 17.83 1.68
N TYR A 61 0.18 17.35 0.47
CA TYR A 61 0.57 17.98 -0.79
C TYR A 61 -0.60 18.77 -1.38
N ASP A 62 -1.71 18.10 -1.60
CA ASP A 62 -2.92 18.66 -2.15
C ASP A 62 -4.16 17.92 -1.63
N PRO A 63 -4.88 18.48 -0.63
CA PRO A 63 -6.06 17.85 -0.06
C PRO A 63 -7.23 17.73 -1.05
N TRP A 64 -7.25 18.56 -2.12
CA TRP A 64 -8.32 18.54 -3.12
C TRP A 64 -8.36 17.24 -3.91
N ILE A 65 -7.21 16.57 -4.09
CA ILE A 65 -7.15 15.24 -4.73
C ILE A 65 -7.98 14.23 -3.94
N GLY A 66 -7.85 14.23 -2.62
CA GLY A 66 -8.63 13.35 -1.76
C GLY A 66 -10.12 13.72 -1.72
N ILE A 67 -10.44 15.02 -1.64
CA ILE A 67 -11.84 15.51 -1.67
C ILE A 67 -12.51 15.11 -2.99
N GLY A 68 -11.84 15.29 -4.12
CA GLY A 68 -12.31 14.83 -5.43
C GLY A 68 -12.53 13.31 -5.46
N GLY A 69 -11.60 12.55 -4.90
CA GLY A 69 -11.73 11.11 -4.73
C GLY A 69 -12.98 10.70 -3.95
N TYR A 70 -13.26 11.37 -2.83
CA TYR A 70 -14.47 11.13 -2.04
C TYR A 70 -15.75 11.46 -2.80
N ALA A 71 -15.75 12.53 -3.60
CA ALA A 71 -16.89 12.87 -4.46
C ALA A 71 -17.17 11.74 -5.48
N VAL A 72 -16.14 11.20 -6.12
CA VAL A 72 -16.25 10.05 -7.02
C VAL A 72 -16.76 8.82 -6.28
N ALA A 73 -16.23 8.52 -5.09
CA ALA A 73 -16.65 7.39 -4.28
C ALA A 73 -18.12 7.49 -3.85
N ALA A 74 -18.58 8.70 -3.48
CA ALA A 74 -19.98 8.98 -3.19
C ALA A 74 -20.86 8.76 -4.43
N GLY A 75 -20.42 9.20 -5.60
CA GLY A 75 -21.08 8.94 -6.88
C GLY A 75 -21.26 7.44 -7.15
N VAL A 76 -20.23 6.64 -6.92
CA VAL A 76 -20.33 5.17 -7.03
C VAL A 76 -21.36 4.62 -6.06
N GLY A 77 -21.39 5.09 -4.80
CA GLY A 77 -22.41 4.71 -3.82
C GLY A 77 -23.84 5.06 -4.26
N LEU A 78 -24.05 6.27 -4.77
CA LEU A 78 -25.35 6.72 -5.30
C LEU A 78 -25.80 5.88 -6.50
N LEU A 79 -24.90 5.49 -7.40
CA LEU A 79 -25.21 4.59 -8.50
C LEU A 79 -25.67 3.19 -8.03
N ARG A 80 -25.19 2.71 -6.89
CA ARG A 80 -25.66 1.45 -6.29
C ARG A 80 -27.11 1.55 -5.81
N ILE A 81 -27.46 2.70 -5.22
CA ILE A 81 -28.86 2.97 -4.81
C ILE A 81 -29.75 3.15 -6.02
N HIS A 82 -29.34 3.97 -6.99
CA HIS A 82 -30.10 4.21 -8.22
C HIS A 82 -30.41 2.95 -9.00
N ASN A 83 -29.44 2.04 -9.07
CA ASN A 83 -29.58 0.75 -9.76
C ASN A 83 -30.33 -0.31 -8.93
N ASN A 84 -30.97 0.03 -7.82
CA ASN A 84 -31.68 -0.86 -6.91
C ASN A 84 -30.87 -2.07 -6.41
N ARG A 85 -29.51 -1.93 -6.35
CA ARG A 85 -28.63 -3.03 -5.93
C ARG A 85 -28.39 -3.04 -4.43
N HIS A 86 -28.46 -1.87 -3.79
CA HIS A 86 -28.20 -1.65 -2.37
C HIS A 86 -29.11 -0.60 -1.78
N TRP A 87 -29.46 -0.77 -0.51
CA TRP A 87 -30.12 0.25 0.29
C TRP A 87 -29.14 1.38 0.62
N ALA A 88 -29.65 2.56 0.96
CA ALA A 88 -28.81 3.69 1.39
C ALA A 88 -27.97 3.32 2.63
N SER A 89 -28.55 2.56 3.56
CA SER A 89 -27.84 2.04 4.74
C SER A 89 -26.63 1.16 4.38
N ASP A 90 -26.76 0.33 3.32
CA ASP A 90 -25.68 -0.56 2.87
C ASP A 90 -24.50 0.24 2.32
N VAL A 91 -24.80 1.34 1.63
CA VAL A 91 -23.81 2.25 1.04
C VAL A 91 -23.07 3.00 2.14
N VAL A 92 -23.81 3.56 3.12
CA VAL A 92 -23.19 4.27 4.26
C VAL A 92 -22.33 3.33 5.10
N ALA A 93 -22.82 2.13 5.41
CA ALA A 93 -22.05 1.12 6.12
C ALA A 93 -20.81 0.68 5.34
N GLY A 94 -20.94 0.48 4.02
CA GLY A 94 -19.83 0.16 3.15
C GLY A 94 -18.76 1.26 3.15
N ALA A 95 -19.16 2.52 3.03
CA ALA A 95 -18.24 3.66 3.12
C ALA A 95 -17.49 3.70 4.45
N GLY A 96 -18.20 3.52 5.57
CA GLY A 96 -17.61 3.46 6.91
C GLY A 96 -16.61 2.33 7.06
N ILE A 97 -16.93 1.12 6.59
CA ILE A 97 -16.02 -0.03 6.61
C ILE A 97 -14.78 0.26 5.77
N GLY A 98 -14.93 0.84 4.57
CA GLY A 98 -13.80 1.16 3.71
C GLY A 98 -12.82 2.14 4.35
N ILE A 99 -13.33 3.26 4.90
CA ILE A 99 -12.53 4.27 5.60
C ILE A 99 -11.82 3.66 6.82
N LEU A 100 -12.57 2.90 7.62
CA LEU A 100 -12.03 2.27 8.84
C LEU A 100 -10.91 1.28 8.50
N SER A 101 -11.11 0.42 7.50
CA SER A 101 -10.13 -0.56 7.05
C SER A 101 -8.84 0.10 6.58
N ALA A 102 -8.95 1.19 5.81
CA ALA A 102 -7.79 1.94 5.36
C ALA A 102 -7.04 2.57 6.56
N LYS A 103 -7.72 3.28 7.46
CA LYS A 103 -7.08 3.85 8.66
C LYS A 103 -6.43 2.78 9.53
N LEU A 104 -7.11 1.65 9.71
CA LEU A 104 -6.58 0.53 10.49
C LEU A 104 -5.32 -0.07 9.86
N SER A 105 -5.20 -0.09 8.52
CA SER A 105 -4.01 -0.57 7.84
C SER A 105 -2.78 0.28 8.13
N TYR A 106 -2.92 1.61 8.20
CA TYR A 106 -1.84 2.50 8.62
C TYR A 106 -1.44 2.27 10.07
N LEU A 107 -2.41 2.06 10.95
CA LEU A 107 -2.15 1.77 12.38
C LEU A 107 -1.43 0.43 12.56
N LEU A 108 -1.80 -0.58 11.77
CA LEU A 108 -1.21 -1.93 11.81
C LEU A 108 0.10 -2.03 11.03
N PHE A 109 0.45 -1.03 10.22
CA PHE A 109 1.65 -1.07 9.37
C PHE A 109 2.94 -1.44 10.12
N PRO A 110 3.26 -0.90 11.31
CA PRO A 110 4.48 -1.28 12.03
C PRO A 110 4.53 -2.77 12.39
N TYR A 111 3.39 -3.42 12.56
CA TYR A 111 3.31 -4.86 12.84
C TYR A 111 3.39 -5.67 11.54
N THR A 112 2.63 -5.29 10.52
CA THR A 112 2.59 -5.99 9.22
C THR A 112 3.93 -5.91 8.51
N SER A 113 4.62 -4.79 8.57
CA SER A 113 5.95 -4.61 7.99
C SER A 113 7.00 -5.50 8.66
N ARG A 114 6.92 -5.70 9.97
CA ARG A 114 7.81 -6.63 10.71
C ARG A 114 7.60 -8.09 10.30
N ILE A 115 6.36 -8.50 10.08
CA ILE A 115 6.02 -9.87 9.67
C ILE A 115 6.49 -10.12 8.23
N LEU A 116 6.23 -9.17 7.32
CA LEU A 116 6.61 -9.28 5.92
C LEU A 116 8.10 -9.00 5.67
N GLY A 117 8.72 -8.12 6.48
CA GLY A 117 10.15 -7.79 6.41
C GLY A 117 11.07 -8.90 6.95
N LYS A 118 10.57 -9.82 7.79
CA LYS A 118 11.33 -10.98 8.27
C LYS A 118 11.52 -12.09 7.23
N ARG A 119 10.96 -11.97 6.03
CA ARG A 119 11.20 -12.93 4.97
C ARG A 119 12.57 -12.69 4.35
N LYS A 120 13.57 -13.38 4.93
CA LYS A 120 14.92 -13.59 4.39
C LYS A 120 15.63 -12.31 3.90
N GLN A 121 16.31 -11.65 4.79
CA GLN A 121 17.68 -11.29 4.49
C GLN A 121 18.45 -12.62 4.37
N SER A 122 18.43 -13.23 3.21
CA SER A 122 19.45 -14.16 2.79
C SER A 122 20.72 -13.35 2.92
N GLN A 123 21.51 -13.62 3.93
CA GLN A 123 22.85 -13.05 3.99
C GLN A 123 23.52 -13.47 2.67
N PRO A 124 24.15 -12.53 1.95
CA PRO A 124 25.00 -12.93 0.86
C PRO A 124 26.00 -13.91 1.44
N ILE A 125 26.20 -15.02 0.75
CA ILE A 125 27.23 -16.04 1.04
C ILE A 125 28.58 -15.42 0.66
N GLU A 126 28.91 -14.29 1.25
CA GLU A 126 30.13 -13.52 0.99
C GLU A 126 31.00 -13.40 2.26
N LYS A 127 30.86 -14.37 3.15
CA LYS A 127 31.76 -14.52 4.31
C LYS A 127 32.24 -15.93 4.51
N ALA A 128 32.79 -16.51 3.45
CA ALA A 128 33.53 -17.78 3.58
C ALA A 128 34.64 -17.92 2.53
N ILE A 129 35.29 -16.82 2.14
CA ILE A 129 36.59 -16.91 1.47
C ILE A 129 37.53 -16.01 2.26
N PRO A 130 38.58 -16.52 2.90
CA PRO A 130 39.61 -15.67 3.45
C PRO A 130 40.31 -15.03 2.25
N GLU A 131 40.04 -13.75 2.00
CA GLU A 131 40.76 -12.98 1.00
C GLU A 131 42.18 -12.74 1.47
N THR A 132 43.07 -13.66 1.04
CA THR A 132 44.47 -13.34 0.80
C THR A 132 44.55 -12.78 -0.61
N SER A 133 44.06 -11.58 -0.82
CA SER A 133 44.24 -10.89 -2.09
C SER A 133 45.06 -9.64 -1.85
N SER A 134 46.35 -9.76 -2.22
CA SER A 134 47.17 -8.59 -2.51
C SER A 134 46.47 -7.81 -3.65
N SER A 135 45.86 -6.67 -3.33
CA SER A 135 45.20 -5.82 -4.32
C SER A 135 46.19 -4.79 -4.86
N LEU A 136 46.44 -4.89 -6.16
CA LEU A 136 47.17 -3.86 -6.90
C LEU A 136 46.18 -2.82 -7.40
N SER A 137 46.19 -1.61 -6.85
CA SER A 137 45.36 -0.50 -7.31
C SER A 137 46.22 0.52 -8.08
N VAL A 138 45.80 0.81 -9.30
CA VAL A 138 46.39 1.85 -10.14
C VAL A 138 45.40 3.00 -10.22
N LEU A 139 45.77 4.15 -9.66
CA LEU A 139 44.93 5.36 -9.70
C LEU A 139 45.61 6.41 -10.59
N PRO A 140 44.88 7.00 -11.55
CA PRO A 140 45.39 8.12 -12.32
C PRO A 140 45.45 9.38 -11.40
N ILE A 141 46.58 10.05 -11.35
CA ILE A 141 46.74 11.32 -10.63
C ILE A 141 46.93 12.42 -11.67
N TRP A 142 46.08 13.44 -11.57
CA TRP A 142 46.21 14.67 -12.32
C TRP A 142 46.90 15.72 -11.45
N GLU A 143 48.07 16.17 -11.83
CA GLU A 143 48.80 17.21 -11.13
C GLU A 143 48.65 18.56 -11.86
N PRO A 144 47.86 19.52 -11.28
CA PRO A 144 47.50 20.75 -11.99
C PRO A 144 48.69 21.72 -12.20
N THR A 145 49.78 21.56 -11.43
CA THR A 145 50.96 22.46 -11.48
C THR A 145 51.83 22.24 -12.67
N HIS A 146 51.90 21.03 -13.21
CA HIS A 146 52.80 20.69 -14.37
C HIS A 146 52.05 20.10 -15.59
N LYS A 147 50.70 20.08 -15.56
CA LYS A 147 49.86 19.53 -16.65
C LYS A 147 50.26 18.13 -17.10
N THR A 148 50.76 17.30 -16.19
CA THR A 148 51.21 15.92 -16.48
C THR A 148 50.25 14.90 -15.86
N LEU A 149 49.97 13.85 -16.63
CA LEU A 149 49.22 12.68 -16.18
C LEU A 149 50.23 11.67 -15.59
N GLY A 150 50.09 11.38 -14.29
CA GLY A 150 50.83 10.36 -13.59
C GLY A 150 49.94 9.20 -13.16
N ALA A 151 50.49 8.04 -12.89
CA ALA A 151 49.81 6.92 -12.26
C ALA A 151 50.54 6.53 -10.97
N SER A 152 49.79 6.36 -9.87
CA SER A 152 50.36 5.83 -8.63
C SER A 152 49.99 4.34 -8.49
N LEU A 153 50.96 3.58 -8.06
CA LEU A 153 50.87 2.14 -7.85
C LEU A 153 50.98 1.88 -6.35
N THR A 154 49.92 1.43 -5.74
CA THR A 154 49.92 1.10 -4.30
C THR A 154 49.74 -0.41 -4.15
N LEU A 155 50.72 -1.04 -3.52
CA LEU A 155 50.71 -2.42 -3.08
C LEU A 155 50.31 -2.46 -1.60
N GLN A 156 49.20 -3.11 -1.26
CA GLN A 156 48.87 -3.46 0.12
C GLN A 156 49.16 -4.95 0.34
N PHE A 157 49.96 -5.20 1.36
CA PHE A 157 50.31 -6.56 1.80
C PHE A 157 49.40 -6.97 2.96
#